data_4fb3edc9003ea77f7e0249febe5e43bb
#
_entry.id   4fb3edc9003ea77f7e0249febe5e43bb
#
_cell.length_a   1.000
_cell.length_b   1.000
_cell.length_c   1.000
_cell.angle_alpha   90.00
_cell.angle_beta   90.00
_cell.angle_gamma   90.00
#
_symmetry.space_group_name_H-M   'P 1'
#
loop_
_entity.id
_entity.type
_entity.pdbx_description
1 polymer ?
#
loop_
_entity_poly.entity_id
_entity_poly.type
_entity_poly.pdbx_seq_one_letter_code
_entity_poly.pdbx_strand_id
1 'polypeptide(L)'
;MSKLLERLLGRLPVGWLQLTHSRTRFAAAVAGVAFANLLVFMQLGIMGAMSTTTLAPYNFLDADIMISAEDANTLTDGSNVARARLFQAMTVAGVESGAPLFVGILEFKLPDWTNSTLQTFATEVADRDFLSAEIAAQFSRLTQENTALIDTKTRGVDASVFADLKDGKPFAFEVNGQTLTAIGTLELGGGFSADGTLFVSDQTFLRFFGKRSSGAPNHVLLKVADGVSPQVVAERLRSILPAASVQVNTLAEYKAADLAYQSLERPTGIIFGFGVLIGIIVGIVIVYQVLSTDVADHLKEYATFKAMGYEHRFFLGIVLEEAGILAVFGFIPGFIVSMGLYAGLSAVTSLPVYMDGTRPFMVFF
;
A
#
# COMPACT_ATOMS: atom_id res chain seq x y z
N MET A 1 -8.03 -37.18 -13.59
CA MET A 1 -7.37 -36.12 -14.38
C MET A 1 -7.28 -36.48 -15.86
N SER A 2 -6.69 -37.63 -16.28
CA SER A 2 -6.57 -37.96 -17.71
C SER A 2 -7.91 -37.95 -18.46
N LYS A 3 -8.98 -38.58 -17.94
CA LYS A 3 -10.31 -38.57 -18.56
C LYS A 3 -10.96 -37.18 -18.65
N LEU A 4 -10.66 -36.28 -17.74
CA LEU A 4 -11.14 -34.89 -17.76
C LEU A 4 -10.41 -34.05 -18.82
N LEU A 5 -9.10 -34.19 -18.90
CA LEU A 5 -8.28 -33.57 -19.93
C LEU A 5 -8.61 -34.12 -21.34
N GLU A 6 -8.87 -35.42 -21.45
CA GLU A 6 -9.30 -36.06 -22.69
C GLU A 6 -10.62 -35.45 -23.20
N ARG A 7 -11.59 -35.21 -22.31
CA ARG A 7 -12.86 -34.53 -22.65
C ARG A 7 -12.68 -33.07 -23.06
N LEU A 8 -11.77 -32.36 -22.41
CA LEU A 8 -11.50 -30.96 -22.69
C LEU A 8 -10.72 -30.77 -24.00
N LEU A 9 -9.72 -31.61 -24.25
CA LEU A 9 -8.84 -31.51 -25.41
C LEU A 9 -9.40 -32.24 -26.66
N GLY A 10 -10.42 -33.10 -26.52
CA GLY A 10 -10.91 -33.94 -27.60
C GLY A 10 -9.89 -34.95 -28.15
N ARG A 11 -8.76 -35.17 -27.46
CA ARG A 11 -7.67 -36.07 -27.78
C ARG A 11 -7.03 -36.64 -26.53
N LEU A 12 -6.19 -37.66 -26.67
CA LEU A 12 -5.39 -38.16 -25.56
C LEU A 12 -4.47 -37.05 -25.01
N PRO A 13 -4.46 -36.84 -23.68
CA PRO A 13 -3.62 -35.81 -23.03
C PRO A 13 -2.16 -36.30 -22.93
N VAL A 14 -1.43 -36.23 -24.05
CA VAL A 14 -0.06 -36.76 -24.14
C VAL A 14 0.87 -36.00 -23.19
N GLY A 15 0.76 -34.68 -23.13
CA GLY A 15 1.59 -33.86 -22.23
C GLY A 15 1.37 -34.21 -20.75
N TRP A 16 0.13 -34.48 -20.32
CA TRP A 16 -0.13 -34.98 -18.97
C TRP A 16 0.56 -36.31 -18.69
N LEU A 17 0.50 -37.24 -19.63
CA LEU A 17 1.08 -38.56 -19.47
C LEU A 17 2.63 -38.51 -19.43
N GLN A 18 3.23 -37.64 -20.22
CA GLN A 18 4.68 -37.42 -20.25
C GLN A 18 5.16 -36.79 -18.93
N LEU A 19 4.57 -35.66 -18.52
CA LEU A 19 4.92 -34.99 -17.25
C LEU A 19 4.74 -35.88 -16.02
N THR A 20 3.71 -36.72 -15.98
CA THR A 20 3.41 -37.55 -14.80
C THR A 20 4.13 -38.91 -14.83
N HIS A 21 4.85 -39.24 -15.89
CA HIS A 21 5.66 -40.46 -16.00
C HIS A 21 6.71 -40.53 -14.89
N SER A 22 7.39 -39.41 -14.61
CA SER A 22 8.33 -39.27 -13.47
C SER A 22 7.75 -38.32 -12.41
N ARG A 23 7.19 -38.91 -11.33
CA ARG A 23 6.59 -38.14 -10.23
C ARG A 23 7.57 -37.17 -9.57
N THR A 24 8.83 -37.53 -9.45
CA THR A 24 9.87 -36.70 -8.83
C THR A 24 10.20 -35.50 -9.69
N ARG A 25 10.31 -35.67 -11.02
CA ARG A 25 10.53 -34.55 -11.95
C ARG A 25 9.32 -33.63 -11.99
N PHE A 26 8.12 -34.18 -12.06
CA PHE A 26 6.89 -33.39 -12.03
C PHE A 26 6.78 -32.58 -10.75
N ALA A 27 7.04 -33.17 -9.58
CA ALA A 27 7.03 -32.46 -8.31
C ALA A 27 8.08 -31.35 -8.26
N ALA A 28 9.29 -31.59 -8.76
CA ALA A 28 10.33 -30.58 -8.85
C ALA A 28 9.96 -29.41 -9.77
N ALA A 29 9.36 -29.72 -10.93
CA ALA A 29 8.88 -28.71 -11.86
C ALA A 29 7.77 -27.84 -11.26
N VAL A 30 6.76 -28.48 -10.64
CA VAL A 30 5.68 -27.81 -9.91
C VAL A 30 6.24 -26.94 -8.77
N ALA A 31 7.21 -27.43 -8.00
CA ALA A 31 7.84 -26.66 -6.94
C ALA A 31 8.57 -25.45 -7.47
N GLY A 32 9.26 -25.56 -8.60
CA GLY A 32 9.95 -24.44 -9.26
C GLY A 32 8.98 -23.35 -9.70
N VAL A 33 7.90 -23.74 -10.39
CA VAL A 33 6.85 -22.79 -10.83
C VAL A 33 6.13 -22.19 -9.63
N ALA A 34 5.84 -22.97 -8.60
CA ALA A 34 5.23 -22.48 -7.36
C ALA A 34 6.13 -21.45 -6.65
N PHE A 35 7.45 -21.67 -6.65
CA PHE A 35 8.40 -20.73 -6.07
C PHE A 35 8.45 -19.41 -6.87
N ALA A 36 8.42 -19.46 -8.19
CA ALA A 36 8.35 -18.26 -9.03
C ALA A 36 7.07 -17.46 -8.76
N ASN A 37 5.92 -18.14 -8.70
CA ASN A 37 4.64 -17.51 -8.35
C ASN A 37 4.68 -16.89 -6.94
N LEU A 38 5.29 -17.60 -5.97
CA LEU A 38 5.49 -17.09 -4.62
C LEU A 38 6.28 -15.79 -4.60
N LEU A 39 7.39 -15.70 -5.35
CA LEU A 39 8.19 -14.47 -5.46
C LEU A 39 7.35 -13.32 -5.99
N VAL A 40 6.59 -13.53 -7.06
CA VAL A 40 5.72 -12.49 -7.64
C VAL A 40 4.63 -12.07 -6.64
N PHE A 41 3.97 -13.03 -6.00
CA PHE A 41 2.97 -12.73 -4.98
C PHE A 41 3.54 -11.89 -3.83
N MET A 42 4.72 -12.24 -3.30
CA MET A 42 5.35 -11.49 -2.21
C MET A 42 5.63 -10.04 -2.61
N GLN A 43 6.15 -9.80 -3.80
CA GLN A 43 6.40 -8.44 -4.28
C GLN A 43 5.10 -7.65 -4.45
N LEU A 44 4.09 -8.23 -5.08
CA LEU A 44 2.77 -7.59 -5.24
C LEU A 44 2.08 -7.36 -3.89
N GLY A 45 2.28 -8.26 -2.92
CA GLY A 45 1.76 -8.11 -1.56
C GLY A 45 2.33 -6.88 -0.85
N ILE A 46 3.65 -6.72 -0.90
CA ILE A 46 4.34 -5.59 -0.27
C ILE A 46 4.01 -4.28 -0.99
N MET A 47 3.99 -4.28 -2.33
CA MET A 47 3.57 -3.10 -3.10
C MET A 47 2.14 -2.68 -2.76
N GLY A 48 1.23 -3.63 -2.62
CA GLY A 48 -0.15 -3.34 -2.21
C GLY A 48 -0.26 -2.81 -0.78
N ALA A 49 0.54 -3.34 0.16
CA ALA A 49 0.60 -2.81 1.51
C ALA A 49 1.14 -1.37 1.50
N MET A 50 2.17 -1.09 0.69
CA MET A 50 2.72 0.26 0.52
C MET A 50 1.64 1.22 -0.01
N SER A 51 0.91 0.84 -1.04
CA SER A 51 -0.19 1.65 -1.58
C SER A 51 -1.29 1.90 -0.54
N THR A 52 -1.68 0.86 0.20
CA THR A 52 -2.71 0.97 1.24
C THR A 52 -2.26 1.91 2.37
N THR A 53 -1.03 1.79 2.85
CA THR A 53 -0.50 2.64 3.93
C THR A 53 -0.26 4.08 3.49
N THR A 54 0.11 4.30 2.22
CA THR A 54 0.24 5.64 1.64
C THR A 54 -1.12 6.34 1.58
N LEU A 55 -2.17 5.64 1.17
CA LEU A 55 -3.50 6.23 1.01
C LEU A 55 -4.30 6.30 2.32
N ALA A 56 -3.95 5.52 3.32
CA ALA A 56 -4.70 5.45 4.57
C ALA A 56 -4.88 6.81 5.27
N PRO A 57 -3.85 7.68 5.42
CA PRO A 57 -4.01 8.99 6.07
C PRO A 57 -5.01 9.91 5.39
N TYR A 58 -5.18 9.79 4.07
CA TYR A 58 -6.15 10.60 3.34
C TYR A 58 -7.61 10.27 3.67
N ASN A 59 -7.87 9.08 4.22
CA ASN A 59 -9.23 8.71 4.62
C ASN A 59 -9.72 9.48 5.85
N PHE A 60 -8.81 10.14 6.56
CA PHE A 60 -9.17 11.03 7.68
C PHE A 60 -9.45 12.45 7.26
N LEU A 61 -9.06 12.83 6.04
CA LEU A 61 -9.21 14.17 5.53
C LEU A 61 -10.54 14.29 4.78
N ASP A 62 -11.34 15.26 5.20
CA ASP A 62 -12.56 15.68 4.53
C ASP A 62 -12.32 17.04 3.88
N ALA A 63 -11.67 17.01 2.71
CA ALA A 63 -11.30 18.20 1.95
C ALA A 63 -11.39 17.92 0.45
N ASP A 64 -11.58 18.97 -0.35
CA ASP A 64 -11.67 18.88 -1.81
C ASP A 64 -10.35 19.23 -2.49
N ILE A 65 -9.60 20.19 -1.94
CA ILE A 65 -8.36 20.71 -2.50
C ILE A 65 -7.30 20.75 -1.40
N MET A 66 -6.06 20.45 -1.77
CA MET A 66 -4.89 20.58 -0.92
C MET A 66 -3.86 21.51 -1.58
N ILE A 67 -3.37 22.48 -0.81
CA ILE A 67 -2.23 23.31 -1.18
C ILE A 67 -1.03 22.80 -0.37
N SER A 68 0.05 22.48 -1.07
CA SER A 68 1.30 21.98 -0.50
C SER A 68 2.47 22.82 -0.98
N ALA A 69 3.63 22.68 -0.37
CA ALA A 69 4.84 23.27 -0.92
C ALA A 69 5.16 22.65 -2.30
N GLU A 70 5.87 23.39 -3.15
CA GLU A 70 6.20 22.94 -4.50
C GLU A 70 7.04 21.65 -4.49
N ASP A 71 7.90 21.48 -3.47
CA ASP A 71 8.76 20.32 -3.26
C ASP A 71 8.10 19.14 -2.54
N ALA A 72 6.83 19.25 -2.15
CA ALA A 72 6.11 18.18 -1.47
C ALA A 72 5.63 17.12 -2.46
N ASN A 73 6.23 15.94 -2.43
CA ASN A 73 5.83 14.81 -3.28
C ASN A 73 4.84 13.88 -2.60
N THR A 74 4.76 13.93 -1.26
CA THR A 74 3.89 13.09 -0.44
C THR A 74 3.24 13.89 0.67
N LEU A 75 2.23 13.32 1.33
CA LEU A 75 1.59 13.95 2.49
C LEU A 75 2.56 14.19 3.66
N THR A 76 3.66 13.47 3.72
CA THR A 76 4.56 13.45 4.88
C THR A 76 5.91 14.09 4.64
N ASP A 77 6.20 14.56 3.42
CA ASP A 77 7.44 15.22 3.05
C ASP A 77 7.22 16.64 2.51
N GLY A 78 8.28 17.29 2.15
CA GLY A 78 8.28 18.63 1.60
C GLY A 78 8.46 19.73 2.63
N SER A 79 8.62 20.95 2.11
CA SER A 79 8.72 22.18 2.90
C SER A 79 7.37 22.60 3.47
N ASN A 80 7.37 23.66 4.27
CA ASN A 80 6.14 24.19 4.84
C ASN A 80 5.51 25.24 3.93
N VAL A 81 4.20 25.33 3.96
CA VAL A 81 3.41 26.35 3.27
C VAL A 81 3.24 27.56 4.18
N ALA A 82 3.48 28.77 3.69
CA ALA A 82 3.17 29.98 4.45
C ALA A 82 1.64 30.06 4.70
N ARG A 83 1.21 30.21 5.95
CA ARG A 83 -0.22 30.33 6.32
C ARG A 83 -0.96 31.46 5.57
N ALA A 84 -0.22 32.47 5.10
CA ALA A 84 -0.79 33.52 4.25
C ALA A 84 -1.46 32.95 2.98
N ARG A 85 -1.05 31.78 2.50
CA ARG A 85 -1.68 31.11 1.34
C ARG A 85 -3.10 30.64 1.63
N LEU A 86 -3.39 30.21 2.88
CA LEU A 86 -4.74 29.93 3.33
C LEU A 86 -5.64 31.17 3.17
N PHE A 87 -5.21 32.32 3.69
CA PHE A 87 -6.00 33.55 3.59
C PHE A 87 -6.15 34.03 2.15
N GLN A 88 -5.12 33.89 1.32
CA GLN A 88 -5.23 34.16 -0.12
C GLN A 88 -6.23 33.24 -0.82
N ALA A 89 -6.20 31.94 -0.50
CA ALA A 89 -7.14 30.97 -1.06
C ALA A 89 -8.58 31.25 -0.68
N MET A 90 -8.83 31.70 0.54
CA MET A 90 -10.19 32.06 1.03
C MET A 90 -10.80 33.27 0.29
N THR A 91 -10.01 34.05 -0.45
CA THR A 91 -10.56 35.17 -1.28
C THR A 91 -11.01 34.69 -2.66
N VAL A 92 -10.74 33.43 -3.03
CA VAL A 92 -11.06 32.89 -4.36
C VAL A 92 -12.51 32.42 -4.41
N ALA A 93 -13.24 32.84 -5.42
CA ALA A 93 -14.62 32.46 -5.61
C ALA A 93 -14.79 30.95 -5.79
N GLY A 94 -15.62 30.35 -4.94
CA GLY A 94 -15.88 28.90 -4.88
C GLY A 94 -15.15 28.19 -3.73
N VAL A 95 -14.26 28.85 -3.01
CA VAL A 95 -13.70 28.33 -1.76
C VAL A 95 -14.68 28.66 -0.62
N GLU A 96 -15.10 27.67 0.13
CA GLU A 96 -16.02 27.80 1.26
C GLU A 96 -15.28 27.99 2.59
N SER A 97 -14.34 27.10 2.86
CA SER A 97 -13.56 27.10 4.10
C SER A 97 -12.17 26.53 3.88
N GLY A 98 -11.28 26.75 4.84
CA GLY A 98 -9.92 26.25 4.76
C GLY A 98 -9.28 26.06 6.13
N ALA A 99 -8.42 25.05 6.26
CA ALA A 99 -7.77 24.65 7.48
C ALA A 99 -6.27 24.38 7.26
N PRO A 100 -5.39 24.69 8.23
CA PRO A 100 -4.01 24.27 8.21
C PRO A 100 -3.89 22.80 8.61
N LEU A 101 -3.02 22.05 7.95
CA LEU A 101 -2.64 20.70 8.34
C LEU A 101 -1.15 20.66 8.67
N PHE A 102 -0.85 20.24 9.89
CA PHE A 102 0.53 20.01 10.34
C PHE A 102 0.83 18.52 10.33
N VAL A 103 2.01 18.16 9.87
CA VAL A 103 2.47 16.77 9.77
C VAL A 103 3.89 16.67 10.28
N GLY A 104 4.18 15.62 11.07
CA GLY A 104 5.51 15.38 11.61
C GLY A 104 5.65 13.96 12.16
N ILE A 105 6.86 13.60 12.58
CA ILE A 105 7.13 12.31 13.22
C ILE A 105 7.60 12.59 14.64
N LEU A 106 6.97 11.96 15.62
CA LEU A 106 7.40 11.94 17.01
C LEU A 106 8.05 10.59 17.33
N GLU A 107 9.14 10.65 18.08
CA GLU A 107 9.76 9.47 18.66
C GLU A 107 9.32 9.34 20.11
N PHE A 108 8.87 8.16 20.51
CA PHE A 108 8.53 7.86 21.89
C PHE A 108 9.20 6.56 22.32
N LYS A 109 9.38 6.42 23.64
CA LYS A 109 9.97 5.22 24.21
C LYS A 109 8.89 4.27 24.68
N LEU A 110 8.98 3.04 24.23
CA LEU A 110 8.19 1.94 24.72
C LEU A 110 8.67 1.52 26.13
N PRO A 111 7.85 0.76 26.90
CA PRO A 111 8.23 0.28 28.22
C PRO A 111 9.53 -0.57 28.27
N ASP A 112 9.88 -1.19 27.16
CA ASP A 112 11.13 -1.98 27.00
C ASP A 112 12.34 -1.11 26.57
N TRP A 113 12.20 0.23 26.60
CA TRP A 113 13.21 1.21 26.19
C TRP A 113 13.54 1.24 24.69
N THR A 114 12.82 0.49 23.85
CA THR A 114 12.94 0.62 22.40
C THR A 114 12.29 1.91 21.95
N ASN A 115 12.87 2.56 20.92
CA ASN A 115 12.27 3.72 20.30
C ASN A 115 11.22 3.28 19.28
N SER A 116 10.08 3.91 19.31
CA SER A 116 9.01 3.77 18.32
C SER A 116 8.68 5.13 17.72
N THR A 117 8.17 5.16 16.51
CA THR A 117 7.87 6.36 15.76
C THR A 117 6.38 6.50 15.52
N LEU A 118 5.86 7.71 15.69
CA LEU A 118 4.45 8.03 15.48
C LEU A 118 4.31 9.14 14.43
N GLN A 119 3.68 8.81 13.32
CA GLN A 119 3.28 9.81 12.34
C GLN A 119 2.19 10.68 12.96
N THR A 120 2.49 11.95 13.13
CA THR A 120 1.63 12.88 13.87
C THR A 120 0.97 13.85 12.91
N PHE A 121 -0.36 13.92 12.96
CA PHE A 121 -1.19 14.88 12.24
C PHE A 121 -1.83 15.84 13.23
N ALA A 122 -1.93 17.11 12.83
CA ALA A 122 -2.61 18.11 13.64
C ALA A 122 -3.29 19.17 12.78
N THR A 123 -4.44 19.64 13.29
CA THR A 123 -5.14 20.82 12.78
C THR A 123 -5.70 21.63 13.95
N GLU A 124 -6.23 22.81 13.70
CA GLU A 124 -6.90 23.60 14.72
C GLU A 124 -8.19 22.88 15.19
N VAL A 125 -8.49 22.93 16.47
CA VAL A 125 -9.69 22.25 17.02
C VAL A 125 -10.99 22.79 16.43
N ALA A 126 -10.98 24.06 16.00
CA ALA A 126 -12.10 24.69 15.31
C ALA A 126 -12.37 24.07 13.93
N ASP A 127 -11.33 23.54 13.28
CA ASP A 127 -11.35 23.02 11.91
C ASP A 127 -11.62 21.51 11.84
N ARG A 128 -12.25 20.94 12.89
CA ARG A 128 -12.58 19.51 12.98
C ARG A 128 -13.40 18.98 11.80
N ASP A 129 -14.15 19.86 11.12
CA ASP A 129 -14.99 19.50 9.97
C ASP A 129 -14.16 19.11 8.75
N PHE A 130 -12.84 19.36 8.76
CA PHE A 130 -11.87 18.86 7.77
C PHE A 130 -11.38 17.44 8.05
N LEU A 131 -11.91 16.81 9.09
CA LEU A 131 -11.57 15.46 9.50
C LEU A 131 -12.78 14.54 9.33
N SER A 132 -12.51 13.25 9.15
CA SER A 132 -13.56 12.24 9.10
C SER A 132 -14.45 12.30 10.35
N ALA A 133 -15.71 11.91 10.21
CA ALA A 133 -16.70 11.98 11.29
C ALA A 133 -16.23 11.25 12.57
N GLU A 134 -15.50 10.14 12.44
CA GLU A 134 -14.97 9.37 13.57
C GLU A 134 -13.95 10.18 14.38
N ILE A 135 -13.03 10.87 13.71
CA ILE A 135 -12.03 11.71 14.37
C ILE A 135 -12.67 13.00 14.87
N ALA A 136 -13.47 13.65 14.04
CA ALA A 136 -14.16 14.91 14.38
C ALA A 136 -14.97 14.79 15.66
N ALA A 137 -15.65 13.67 15.89
CA ALA A 137 -16.43 13.41 17.11
C ALA A 137 -15.58 13.42 18.39
N GLN A 138 -14.33 12.99 18.31
CA GLN A 138 -13.39 12.96 19.44
C GLN A 138 -12.53 14.22 19.52
N PHE A 139 -12.39 14.96 18.43
CA PHE A 139 -11.41 16.03 18.26
C PHE A 139 -11.64 17.21 19.22
N SER A 140 -12.88 17.49 19.60
CA SER A 140 -13.20 18.51 20.60
C SER A 140 -12.56 18.26 21.97
N ARG A 141 -12.21 17.01 22.29
CA ARG A 141 -11.54 16.64 23.55
C ARG A 141 -10.04 17.02 23.52
N LEU A 142 -9.45 17.24 22.35
CA LEU A 142 -8.06 17.67 22.16
C LEU A 142 -7.84 19.17 22.44
N THR A 143 -8.85 19.91 22.89
CA THR A 143 -8.67 21.24 23.50
C THR A 143 -7.86 21.20 24.79
N GLN A 144 -7.82 20.05 25.46
CA GLN A 144 -6.97 19.83 26.61
C GLN A 144 -5.50 19.73 26.14
N GLU A 145 -4.61 20.42 26.84
CA GLU A 145 -3.18 20.42 26.50
C GLU A 145 -2.56 19.03 26.59
N ASN A 146 -1.62 18.74 25.69
CA ASN A 146 -0.86 17.50 25.64
C ASN A 146 -1.75 16.25 25.55
N THR A 147 -2.88 16.34 24.85
CA THR A 147 -3.75 15.20 24.57
C THR A 147 -3.65 14.76 23.12
N ALA A 148 -3.88 13.47 22.88
CA ALA A 148 -3.81 12.84 21.58
C ALA A 148 -4.88 11.77 21.39
N LEU A 149 -5.22 11.49 20.11
CA LEU A 149 -5.81 10.22 19.68
C LEU A 149 -4.69 9.33 19.14
N ILE A 150 -4.66 8.09 19.58
CA ILE A 150 -3.62 7.12 19.17
C ILE A 150 -4.22 6.00 18.32
N ASP A 151 -3.47 5.55 17.33
CA ASP A 151 -3.84 4.43 16.47
C ASP A 151 -3.79 3.10 17.21
N THR A 152 -4.90 2.35 17.17
CA THR A 152 -5.04 1.03 17.80
C THR A 152 -4.10 -0.03 17.21
N LYS A 153 -3.54 0.23 16.03
CA LYS A 153 -2.59 -0.65 15.33
C LYS A 153 -1.14 -0.20 15.51
N THR A 154 -0.86 0.70 16.46
CA THR A 154 0.51 1.14 16.77
C THR A 154 1.35 -0.05 17.24
N ARG A 155 2.48 -0.26 16.58
CA ARG A 155 3.41 -1.35 16.90
C ARG A 155 4.05 -1.13 18.27
N GLY A 156 4.22 -2.23 19.00
CA GLY A 156 4.89 -2.22 20.31
C GLY A 156 4.03 -1.72 21.48
N VAL A 157 2.83 -1.23 21.26
CA VAL A 157 1.88 -0.87 22.32
C VAL A 157 1.00 -2.07 22.63
N ASP A 158 0.88 -2.42 23.92
CA ASP A 158 0.07 -3.57 24.37
C ASP A 158 -1.41 -3.36 24.05
N ALA A 159 -2.10 -4.42 23.63
CA ALA A 159 -3.52 -4.37 23.29
C ALA A 159 -4.41 -3.96 24.48
N SER A 160 -3.98 -4.21 25.73
CA SER A 160 -4.69 -3.79 26.94
C SER A 160 -4.80 -2.27 27.07
N VAL A 161 -3.79 -1.52 26.58
CA VAL A 161 -3.82 -0.05 26.55
C VAL A 161 -4.97 0.47 25.72
N PHE A 162 -5.21 -0.15 24.56
CA PHE A 162 -6.32 0.25 23.69
C PHE A 162 -7.70 -0.13 24.25
N ALA A 163 -7.78 -1.24 25.01
CA ALA A 163 -8.98 -1.60 25.74
C ALA A 163 -9.29 -0.56 26.85
N ASP A 164 -8.28 -0.21 27.63
CA ASP A 164 -8.41 0.82 28.68
C ASP A 164 -8.81 2.20 28.11
N LEU A 165 -8.25 2.61 26.96
CA LEU A 165 -8.62 3.84 26.26
C LEU A 165 -10.10 3.84 25.83
N LYS A 166 -10.63 2.70 25.34
CA LYS A 166 -12.04 2.54 25.00
C LYS A 166 -12.95 2.65 26.24
N ASP A 167 -12.45 2.19 27.39
CA ASP A 167 -13.13 2.32 28.69
C ASP A 167 -12.98 3.73 29.31
N GLY A 168 -12.34 4.65 28.59
CA GLY A 168 -12.16 6.04 29.02
C GLY A 168 -10.98 6.27 29.97
N LYS A 169 -10.11 5.29 30.16
CA LYS A 169 -8.89 5.45 30.95
C LYS A 169 -7.77 6.02 30.06
N PRO A 170 -7.18 7.18 30.40
CA PRO A 170 -6.12 7.78 29.60
C PRO A 170 -4.82 6.98 29.67
N PHE A 171 -4.05 7.00 28.58
CA PHE A 171 -2.72 6.41 28.51
C PHE A 171 -1.67 7.50 28.35
N ALA A 172 -0.81 7.67 29.36
CA ALA A 172 0.26 8.65 29.34
C ALA A 172 1.60 8.00 28.95
N PHE A 173 2.32 8.66 28.07
CA PHE A 173 3.66 8.25 27.62
C PHE A 173 4.56 9.45 27.40
N GLU A 174 5.86 9.23 27.38
CA GLU A 174 6.84 10.31 27.28
C GLU A 174 7.34 10.47 25.84
N VAL A 175 7.34 11.71 25.39
CA VAL A 175 7.86 12.14 24.09
C VAL A 175 8.77 13.35 24.31
N ASN A 176 10.04 13.27 23.92
CA ASN A 176 10.99 14.38 24.03
C ASN A 176 11.10 14.97 25.46
N GLY A 177 10.97 14.14 26.50
CA GLY A 177 11.00 14.59 27.90
C GLY A 177 9.74 15.28 28.38
N GLN A 178 8.64 15.21 27.64
CA GLN A 178 7.32 15.75 28.01
C GLN A 178 6.29 14.64 27.95
N THR A 179 5.31 14.71 28.83
CA THR A 179 4.21 13.73 28.88
C THR A 179 3.14 14.11 27.84
N LEU A 180 2.81 13.16 26.98
CA LEU A 180 1.66 13.18 26.08
C LEU A 180 0.64 12.14 26.54
N THR A 181 -0.64 12.49 26.54
CA THR A 181 -1.70 11.63 27.06
C THR A 181 -2.69 11.26 25.96
N ALA A 182 -2.72 9.99 25.57
CA ALA A 182 -3.75 9.47 24.70
C ALA A 182 -5.09 9.41 25.48
N ILE A 183 -6.15 9.97 24.90
CA ILE A 183 -7.51 10.06 25.49
C ILE A 183 -8.58 9.45 24.61
N GLY A 184 -8.20 8.92 23.47
CA GLY A 184 -9.07 8.25 22.52
C GLY A 184 -8.26 7.50 21.48
N THR A 185 -8.97 6.80 20.62
CA THR A 185 -8.37 5.92 19.62
C THR A 185 -8.85 6.24 18.22
N LEU A 186 -8.01 5.90 17.23
CA LEU A 186 -8.35 5.84 15.81
C LEU A 186 -7.86 4.51 15.23
N GLU A 187 -8.28 4.16 14.05
CA GLU A 187 -7.82 2.94 13.37
C GLU A 187 -7.30 3.26 11.98
N LEU A 188 -5.97 3.30 11.84
CA LEU A 188 -5.29 3.54 10.57
C LEU A 188 -4.35 2.40 10.21
N GLY A 189 -3.51 2.04 11.12
CA GLY A 189 -2.40 1.11 10.95
C GLY A 189 -1.06 1.82 10.82
N GLY A 190 0.01 1.09 11.23
CA GLY A 190 1.38 1.51 10.99
C GLY A 190 1.69 1.50 9.50
N GLY A 191 2.59 2.40 9.09
CA GLY A 191 3.11 2.47 7.73
C GLY A 191 4.55 1.93 7.63
N PHE A 192 5.14 2.14 6.48
CA PHE A 192 6.57 1.89 6.27
C PHE A 192 7.45 2.97 6.91
N SER A 193 6.89 4.17 7.16
CA SER A 193 7.63 5.32 7.68
C SER A 193 7.49 5.52 9.19
N ALA A 194 6.46 4.95 9.81
CA ALA A 194 6.19 5.08 11.24
C ALA A 194 5.49 3.83 11.78
N ASP A 195 5.65 3.60 13.08
CA ASP A 195 5.08 2.43 13.77
C ASP A 195 3.61 2.60 14.13
N GLY A 196 3.12 3.82 14.13
CA GLY A 196 1.74 4.17 14.41
C GLY A 196 1.41 5.60 14.02
N THR A 197 0.18 6.02 14.31
CA THR A 197 -0.32 7.35 13.99
C THR A 197 -0.89 8.04 15.23
N LEU A 198 -0.67 9.35 15.30
CA LEU A 198 -1.28 10.24 16.28
C LEU A 198 -2.06 11.35 15.59
N PHE A 199 -3.20 11.73 16.20
CA PHE A 199 -3.85 13.00 15.95
C PHE A 199 -3.81 13.86 17.21
N VAL A 200 -3.39 15.12 17.06
CA VAL A 200 -3.28 16.10 18.16
C VAL A 200 -3.86 17.45 17.71
N SER A 201 -4.08 18.37 18.65
CA SER A 201 -4.35 19.77 18.29
C SER A 201 -3.09 20.44 17.76
N ASP A 202 -3.27 21.51 16.97
CA ASP A 202 -2.17 22.37 16.50
C ASP A 202 -1.30 22.88 17.65
N GLN A 203 -1.88 23.26 18.76
CA GLN A 203 -1.19 23.74 19.96
C GLN A 203 -0.32 22.64 20.58
N THR A 204 -0.84 21.44 20.73
CA THR A 204 -0.06 20.29 21.19
C THR A 204 1.05 19.96 20.21
N PHE A 205 0.77 19.96 18.89
CA PHE A 205 1.79 19.75 17.86
C PHE A 205 2.95 20.75 18.00
N LEU A 206 2.66 22.04 18.04
CA LEU A 206 3.69 23.07 18.11
C LEU A 206 4.52 23.01 19.40
N ARG A 207 3.95 22.51 20.50
CA ARG A 207 4.70 22.28 21.74
C ARG A 207 5.73 21.16 21.59
N PHE A 208 5.35 20.06 21.00
CA PHE A 208 6.25 18.91 20.81
C PHE A 208 7.24 19.11 19.66
N PHE A 209 6.88 19.92 18.67
CA PHE A 209 7.74 20.30 17.54
C PHE A 209 8.25 21.75 17.71
N GLY A 210 9.04 22.01 18.71
CA GLY A 210 9.47 23.38 19.10
C GLY A 210 10.20 24.21 18.03
N LYS A 211 10.59 23.61 16.90
CA LYS A 211 11.15 24.32 15.73
C LYS A 211 10.08 24.69 14.69
N ARG A 212 8.84 24.29 14.90
CA ARG A 212 7.71 24.56 13.99
C ARG A 212 6.98 25.83 14.40
N SER A 213 6.32 26.46 13.44
CA SER A 213 5.54 27.67 13.64
C SER A 213 4.10 27.49 13.17
N SER A 214 3.16 28.11 13.89
CA SER A 214 1.75 28.17 13.46
C SER A 214 1.56 28.88 12.11
N GLY A 215 2.52 29.75 11.72
CA GLY A 215 2.53 30.45 10.45
C GLY A 215 3.00 29.60 9.26
N ALA A 216 3.43 28.35 9.50
CA ALA A 216 4.03 27.47 8.49
C ALA A 216 3.55 26.02 8.61
N PRO A 217 2.24 25.73 8.31
CA PRO A 217 1.73 24.37 8.21
C PRO A 217 2.41 23.61 7.08
N ASN A 218 2.28 22.30 7.05
CA ASN A 218 2.73 21.46 5.93
C ASN A 218 1.84 21.63 4.72
N HIS A 219 0.52 21.61 4.95
CA HIS A 219 -0.48 21.73 3.90
C HIS A 219 -1.59 22.66 4.35
N VAL A 220 -2.35 23.14 3.36
CA VAL A 220 -3.61 23.84 3.57
C VAL A 220 -4.70 23.01 2.90
N LEU A 221 -5.70 22.65 3.68
CA LEU A 221 -6.91 21.94 3.22
C LEU A 221 -7.98 22.97 2.88
N LEU A 222 -8.71 22.76 1.79
CA LEU A 222 -9.82 23.62 1.39
C LEU A 222 -11.06 22.78 1.10
N LYS A 223 -12.23 23.29 1.49
CA LYS A 223 -13.52 22.84 1.01
C LYS A 223 -14.08 23.81 -0.02
N VAL A 224 -14.75 23.25 -0.99
CA VAL A 224 -15.36 23.98 -2.11
C VAL A 224 -16.86 24.11 -1.84
N ALA A 225 -17.42 25.26 -2.19
CA ALA A 225 -18.84 25.51 -2.03
C ALA A 225 -19.70 24.50 -2.82
N ASP A 226 -20.85 24.16 -2.29
CA ASP A 226 -21.78 23.20 -2.89
C ASP A 226 -22.10 23.53 -4.35
N GLY A 227 -22.03 22.52 -5.19
CA GLY A 227 -22.32 22.62 -6.63
C GLY A 227 -21.17 23.20 -7.49
N VAL A 228 -20.03 23.54 -6.91
CA VAL A 228 -18.83 23.99 -7.63
C VAL A 228 -17.86 22.84 -7.80
N SER A 229 -17.28 22.68 -8.99
CA SER A 229 -16.27 21.64 -9.24
C SER A 229 -14.94 21.98 -8.55
N PRO A 230 -14.35 21.08 -7.74
CA PRO A 230 -13.04 21.27 -7.16
C PRO A 230 -11.93 21.56 -8.20
N GLN A 231 -12.01 20.95 -9.39
CA GLN A 231 -11.05 21.17 -10.47
C GLN A 231 -11.05 22.63 -10.94
N VAL A 232 -12.23 23.23 -11.12
CA VAL A 232 -12.36 24.63 -11.55
C VAL A 232 -11.79 25.57 -10.50
N VAL A 233 -12.03 25.29 -9.20
CA VAL A 233 -11.49 26.10 -8.12
C VAL A 233 -9.96 25.92 -8.01
N ALA A 234 -9.46 24.71 -8.17
CA ALA A 234 -8.02 24.43 -8.18
C ALA A 234 -7.29 25.19 -9.30
N GLU A 235 -7.87 25.25 -10.51
CA GLU A 235 -7.30 26.03 -11.62
C GLU A 235 -7.27 27.53 -11.32
N ARG A 236 -8.32 28.08 -10.71
CA ARG A 236 -8.35 29.49 -10.26
C ARG A 236 -7.24 29.76 -9.23
N LEU A 237 -7.10 28.86 -8.26
CA LEU A 237 -6.07 28.96 -7.24
C LEU A 237 -4.66 28.88 -7.85
N ARG A 238 -4.42 28.01 -8.82
CA ARG A 238 -3.15 27.91 -9.56
C ARG A 238 -2.81 29.19 -10.31
N SER A 239 -3.81 29.94 -10.78
CA SER A 239 -3.59 31.22 -11.46
C SER A 239 -3.22 32.37 -10.53
N ILE A 240 -3.54 32.29 -9.23
CA ILE A 240 -3.36 33.35 -8.24
C ILE A 240 -2.18 33.09 -7.32
N LEU A 241 -1.99 31.83 -6.91
CA LEU A 241 -0.93 31.45 -6.01
C LEU A 241 0.41 31.28 -6.74
N PRO A 242 1.54 31.62 -6.12
CA PRO A 242 2.85 31.54 -6.76
C PRO A 242 3.29 30.08 -6.94
N ALA A 243 3.27 29.61 -8.16
CA ALA A 243 3.65 28.23 -8.53
C ALA A 243 5.10 27.86 -8.14
N ALA A 244 5.98 28.85 -8.00
CA ALA A 244 7.36 28.63 -7.55
C ALA A 244 7.51 28.29 -6.04
N SER A 245 6.42 28.34 -5.28
CA SER A 245 6.46 28.06 -3.83
C SER A 245 5.39 27.09 -3.35
N VAL A 246 4.31 26.94 -4.12
CA VAL A 246 3.20 26.03 -3.76
C VAL A 246 2.63 25.35 -4.99
N GLN A 247 2.17 24.14 -4.78
CA GLN A 247 1.34 23.40 -5.71
C GLN A 247 -0.10 23.33 -5.18
N VAL A 248 -1.06 23.34 -6.10
CA VAL A 248 -2.48 23.25 -5.78
C VAL A 248 -3.05 22.04 -6.52
N ASN A 249 -3.57 21.09 -5.80
CA ASN A 249 -4.16 19.89 -6.36
C ASN A 249 -5.50 19.60 -5.70
N THR A 250 -6.43 19.03 -6.44
CA THR A 250 -7.57 18.39 -5.79
C THR A 250 -7.07 17.24 -4.91
N LEU A 251 -7.82 16.87 -3.89
CA LEU A 251 -7.41 15.77 -3.01
C LEU A 251 -7.24 14.47 -3.79
N ALA A 252 -8.04 14.25 -4.84
CA ALA A 252 -7.92 13.09 -5.72
C ALA A 252 -6.62 13.12 -6.56
N GLU A 253 -6.26 14.27 -7.12
CA GLU A 253 -4.99 14.46 -7.84
C GLU A 253 -3.79 14.25 -6.92
N TYR A 254 -3.85 14.78 -5.70
CA TYR A 254 -2.76 14.66 -4.73
C TYR A 254 -2.55 13.19 -4.29
N LYS A 255 -3.65 12.46 -3.99
CA LYS A 255 -3.61 11.02 -3.70
C LYS A 255 -2.96 10.22 -4.83
N ALA A 256 -3.35 10.52 -6.07
CA ALA A 256 -2.80 9.83 -7.25
C ALA A 256 -1.32 10.15 -7.46
N ALA A 257 -0.91 11.41 -7.25
CA ALA A 257 0.49 11.84 -7.36
C ALA A 257 1.37 11.21 -6.28
N ASP A 258 0.92 11.22 -5.01
CA ASP A 258 1.65 10.57 -3.89
C ASP A 258 1.84 9.07 -4.16
N LEU A 259 0.77 8.38 -4.59
CA LEU A 259 0.86 6.95 -4.91
C LEU A 259 1.83 6.68 -6.08
N ALA A 260 1.80 7.52 -7.12
CA ALA A 260 2.70 7.41 -8.26
C ALA A 260 4.17 7.63 -7.82
N TYR A 261 4.43 8.67 -7.03
CA TYR A 261 5.75 8.97 -6.51
C TYR A 261 6.30 7.81 -5.66
N GLN A 262 5.48 7.27 -4.73
CA GLN A 262 5.86 6.15 -3.88
C GLN A 262 6.19 4.88 -4.67
N SER A 263 5.45 4.64 -5.77
CA SER A 263 5.56 3.41 -6.55
C SER A 263 6.65 3.47 -7.63
N LEU A 264 6.86 4.64 -8.26
CA LEU A 264 7.67 4.79 -9.47
C LEU A 264 8.96 5.59 -9.27
N GLU A 265 9.02 6.46 -8.26
CA GLU A 265 10.16 7.35 -8.05
C GLU A 265 10.94 7.03 -6.78
N ARG A 266 10.27 6.59 -5.71
CA ARG A 266 10.97 6.16 -4.50
C ARG A 266 11.75 4.86 -4.72
N PRO A 267 12.99 4.76 -4.19
CA PRO A 267 13.82 3.56 -4.32
C PRO A 267 13.10 2.28 -3.88
N THR A 268 12.30 2.34 -2.82
CA THR A 268 11.52 1.20 -2.31
C THR A 268 10.51 0.68 -3.33
N GLY A 269 9.73 1.56 -3.96
CA GLY A 269 8.76 1.18 -5.00
C GLY A 269 9.45 0.57 -6.22
N ILE A 270 10.55 1.19 -6.67
CA ILE A 270 11.35 0.71 -7.79
C ILE A 270 11.91 -0.69 -7.49
N ILE A 271 12.48 -0.92 -6.31
CA ILE A 271 13.04 -2.23 -5.91
C ILE A 271 11.96 -3.32 -5.95
N PHE A 272 10.77 -3.05 -5.40
CA PHE A 272 9.67 -4.03 -5.44
C PHE A 272 9.14 -4.26 -6.86
N GLY A 273 9.07 -3.22 -7.69
CA GLY A 273 8.72 -3.35 -9.12
C GLY A 273 9.72 -4.23 -9.88
N PHE A 274 11.02 -4.03 -9.67
CA PHE A 274 12.05 -4.91 -10.22
C PHE A 274 11.93 -6.34 -9.70
N GLY A 275 11.56 -6.52 -8.43
CA GLY A 275 11.31 -7.85 -7.86
C GLY A 275 10.20 -8.62 -8.58
N VAL A 276 9.12 -7.95 -8.96
CA VAL A 276 8.06 -8.55 -9.80
C VAL A 276 8.62 -8.98 -11.16
N LEU A 277 9.36 -8.08 -11.84
CA LEU A 277 9.95 -8.38 -13.14
C LEU A 277 10.90 -9.59 -13.07
N ILE A 278 11.78 -9.62 -12.07
CA ILE A 278 12.70 -10.75 -11.86
C ILE A 278 11.92 -12.04 -11.59
N GLY A 279 10.86 -11.99 -10.78
CA GLY A 279 10.00 -13.15 -10.51
C GLY A 279 9.37 -13.72 -11.78
N ILE A 280 8.89 -12.87 -12.67
CA ILE A 280 8.35 -13.26 -13.98
C ILE A 280 9.43 -13.90 -14.85
N ILE A 281 10.62 -13.29 -14.96
CA ILE A 281 11.75 -13.83 -15.73
C ILE A 281 12.15 -15.20 -15.20
N VAL A 282 12.28 -15.36 -13.89
CA VAL A 282 12.60 -16.63 -13.24
C VAL A 282 11.54 -17.68 -13.56
N GLY A 283 10.26 -17.32 -13.50
CA GLY A 283 9.15 -18.21 -13.88
C GLY A 283 9.25 -18.69 -15.33
N ILE A 284 9.50 -17.78 -16.26
CA ILE A 284 9.67 -18.09 -17.68
C ILE A 284 10.87 -19.06 -17.89
N VAL A 285 11.99 -18.77 -17.24
CA VAL A 285 13.21 -19.60 -17.36
C VAL A 285 12.97 -21.01 -16.81
N ILE A 286 12.30 -21.13 -15.65
CA ILE A 286 11.98 -22.43 -15.06
C ILE A 286 11.07 -23.24 -15.98
N VAL A 287 9.98 -22.64 -16.46
CA VAL A 287 9.04 -23.32 -17.38
C VAL A 287 9.77 -23.73 -18.66
N TYR A 288 10.55 -22.83 -19.27
CA TYR A 288 11.35 -23.12 -20.45
C TYR A 288 12.32 -24.30 -20.22
N GLN A 289 13.05 -24.31 -19.10
CA GLN A 289 14.01 -25.38 -18.78
C GLN A 289 13.31 -26.71 -18.60
N VAL A 290 12.16 -26.75 -17.92
CA VAL A 290 11.39 -27.97 -17.72
C VAL A 290 10.89 -28.53 -19.06
N LEU A 291 10.23 -27.68 -19.86
CA LEU A 291 9.69 -28.09 -21.17
C LEU A 291 10.80 -28.49 -22.14
N SER A 292 11.93 -27.77 -22.16
CA SER A 292 13.08 -28.11 -23.02
C SER A 292 13.69 -29.49 -22.67
N THR A 293 13.76 -29.79 -21.35
CA THR A 293 14.25 -31.08 -20.88
C THR A 293 13.28 -32.21 -21.24
N ASP A 294 11.96 -31.96 -21.05
CA ASP A 294 10.94 -32.95 -21.39
C ASP A 294 10.91 -33.27 -22.89
N VAL A 295 10.96 -32.25 -23.74
CA VAL A 295 11.05 -32.44 -25.19
C VAL A 295 12.32 -33.24 -25.58
N ALA A 296 13.47 -32.97 -24.95
CA ALA A 296 14.70 -33.68 -25.22
C ALA A 296 14.61 -35.17 -24.83
N ASP A 297 14.01 -35.48 -23.71
CA ASP A 297 13.83 -36.85 -23.23
C ASP A 297 12.87 -37.65 -24.12
N HIS A 298 11.86 -37.03 -24.72
CA HIS A 298 10.85 -37.64 -25.58
C HIS A 298 11.11 -37.48 -27.10
N LEU A 299 12.31 -37.04 -27.48
CA LEU A 299 12.63 -36.73 -28.88
C LEU A 299 12.45 -37.92 -29.83
N LYS A 300 12.74 -39.15 -29.36
CA LYS A 300 12.55 -40.38 -30.15
C LYS A 300 11.07 -40.66 -30.41
N GLU A 301 10.21 -40.42 -29.46
CA GLU A 301 8.78 -40.57 -29.61
C GLU A 301 8.21 -39.55 -30.59
N TYR A 302 8.66 -38.30 -30.48
CA TYR A 302 8.29 -37.23 -31.43
C TYR A 302 8.74 -37.54 -32.85
N ALA A 303 9.95 -38.11 -33.04
CA ALA A 303 10.43 -38.56 -34.35
C ALA A 303 9.52 -39.66 -34.92
N THR A 304 9.03 -40.58 -34.09
CA THR A 304 8.12 -41.64 -34.53
C THR A 304 6.76 -41.07 -34.97
N PHE A 305 6.19 -40.16 -34.19
CA PHE A 305 4.95 -39.44 -34.58
C PHE A 305 5.13 -38.64 -35.86
N LYS A 306 6.31 -38.00 -36.05
CA LYS A 306 6.60 -37.28 -37.26
C LYS A 306 6.68 -38.21 -38.48
N ALA A 307 7.29 -39.39 -38.35
CA ALA A 307 7.35 -40.41 -39.39
C ALA A 307 5.96 -40.94 -39.77
N MET A 308 5.01 -40.99 -38.82
CA MET A 308 3.63 -41.32 -39.05
C MET A 308 2.77 -40.22 -39.71
N GLY A 309 3.40 -39.03 -39.97
CA GLY A 309 2.75 -37.94 -40.69
C GLY A 309 2.08 -36.87 -39.81
N TYR A 310 2.32 -36.88 -38.50
CA TYR A 310 1.77 -35.81 -37.62
C TYR A 310 2.39 -34.46 -37.95
N GLU A 311 1.55 -33.41 -38.00
CA GLU A 311 1.96 -32.05 -38.30
C GLU A 311 2.66 -31.36 -37.12
N HIS A 312 3.43 -30.31 -37.40
CA HIS A 312 4.14 -29.54 -36.38
C HIS A 312 3.21 -28.96 -35.29
N ARG A 313 1.97 -28.63 -35.64
CA ARG A 313 0.96 -28.13 -34.70
C ARG A 313 0.60 -29.14 -33.60
N PHE A 314 0.73 -30.43 -33.89
CA PHE A 314 0.50 -31.47 -32.89
C PHE A 314 1.54 -31.41 -31.77
N PHE A 315 2.81 -31.25 -32.10
CA PHE A 315 3.90 -31.14 -31.10
C PHE A 315 3.80 -29.87 -30.29
N LEU A 316 3.52 -28.72 -30.94
CA LEU A 316 3.23 -27.46 -30.24
C LEU A 316 2.06 -27.61 -29.26
N GLY A 317 1.03 -28.36 -29.64
CA GLY A 317 -0.10 -28.65 -28.79
C GLY A 317 0.26 -29.47 -27.54
N ILE A 318 1.24 -30.38 -27.62
CA ILE A 318 1.74 -31.14 -26.47
C ILE A 318 2.49 -30.18 -25.51
N VAL A 319 3.42 -29.39 -26.02
CA VAL A 319 4.21 -28.45 -25.21
C VAL A 319 3.33 -27.40 -24.53
N LEU A 320 2.30 -26.88 -25.23
CA LEU A 320 1.34 -25.95 -24.65
C LEU A 320 0.47 -26.61 -23.57
N GLU A 321 0.11 -27.89 -23.75
CA GLU A 321 -0.60 -28.68 -22.75
C GLU A 321 0.25 -28.82 -21.47
N GLU A 322 1.52 -29.17 -21.62
CA GLU A 322 2.47 -29.29 -20.51
C GLU A 322 2.66 -27.96 -19.78
N ALA A 323 2.85 -26.85 -20.52
CA ALA A 323 2.94 -25.52 -19.95
C ALA A 323 1.69 -25.15 -19.15
N GLY A 324 0.49 -25.43 -19.69
CA GLY A 324 -0.77 -25.19 -19.00
C GLY A 324 -0.94 -26.00 -17.71
N ILE A 325 -0.51 -27.28 -17.76
CA ILE A 325 -0.53 -28.14 -16.58
C ILE A 325 0.43 -27.61 -15.51
N LEU A 326 1.65 -27.26 -15.87
CA LEU A 326 2.64 -26.71 -14.95
C LEU A 326 2.17 -25.36 -14.36
N ALA A 327 1.54 -24.50 -15.18
CA ALA A 327 0.98 -23.25 -14.72
C ALA A 327 -0.09 -23.49 -13.62
N VAL A 328 -1.08 -24.37 -13.88
CA VAL A 328 -2.15 -24.65 -12.91
C VAL A 328 -1.62 -25.32 -11.64
N PHE A 329 -0.79 -26.38 -11.81
CA PHE A 329 -0.28 -27.13 -10.67
C PHE A 329 0.77 -26.36 -9.86
N GLY A 330 1.54 -25.47 -10.47
CA GLY A 330 2.48 -24.60 -9.79
C GLY A 330 1.79 -23.41 -9.11
N PHE A 331 0.71 -22.89 -9.72
CA PHE A 331 -0.03 -21.78 -9.15
C PHE A 331 -0.68 -22.12 -7.80
N ILE A 332 -1.33 -23.27 -7.70
CA ILE A 332 -2.08 -23.66 -6.48
C ILE A 332 -1.18 -23.68 -5.23
N PRO A 333 -0.07 -24.43 -5.17
CA PRO A 333 0.79 -24.40 -3.99
C PRO A 333 1.47 -23.03 -3.78
N GLY A 334 1.87 -22.33 -4.83
CA GLY A 334 2.42 -20.98 -4.76
C GLY A 334 1.43 -20.01 -4.10
N PHE A 335 0.18 -20.03 -4.50
CA PHE A 335 -0.90 -19.22 -3.93
C PHE A 335 -1.16 -19.56 -2.46
N ILE A 336 -1.29 -20.85 -2.10
CA ILE A 336 -1.57 -21.28 -0.72
C ILE A 336 -0.43 -20.86 0.23
N VAL A 337 0.83 -21.08 -0.17
CA VAL A 337 1.99 -20.67 0.62
C VAL A 337 2.05 -19.15 0.76
N SER A 338 1.76 -18.40 -0.32
CA SER A 338 1.72 -16.94 -0.29
C SER A 338 0.66 -16.40 0.68
N MET A 339 -0.52 -17.03 0.76
CA MET A 339 -1.53 -16.66 1.76
C MET A 339 -1.02 -16.84 3.19
N GLY A 340 -0.35 -17.96 3.46
CA GLY A 340 0.26 -18.20 4.77
C GLY A 340 1.34 -17.19 5.13
N LEU A 341 2.20 -16.83 4.16
CA LEU A 341 3.24 -15.83 4.35
C LEU A 341 2.67 -14.42 4.53
N TYR A 342 1.61 -14.06 3.81
CA TYR A 342 0.92 -12.77 4.00
C TYR A 342 0.35 -12.65 5.42
N ALA A 343 -0.33 -13.70 5.90
CA ALA A 343 -0.86 -13.72 7.26
C ALA A 343 0.27 -13.60 8.31
N GLY A 344 1.38 -14.34 8.13
CA GLY A 344 2.55 -14.25 8.99
C GLY A 344 3.20 -12.87 8.96
N LEU A 345 3.41 -12.30 7.79
CA LEU A 345 4.01 -10.98 7.63
C LEU A 345 3.12 -9.89 8.27
N SER A 346 1.83 -9.93 8.02
CA SER A 346 0.87 -8.99 8.62
C SER A 346 0.86 -9.09 10.15
N ALA A 347 0.91 -10.31 10.71
CA ALA A 347 0.93 -10.51 12.16
C ALA A 347 2.20 -9.97 12.83
N VAL A 348 3.37 -10.10 12.17
CA VAL A 348 4.66 -9.65 12.71
C VAL A 348 4.89 -8.15 12.51
N THR A 349 4.49 -7.62 11.36
CA THR A 349 4.82 -6.24 10.97
C THR A 349 3.67 -5.26 11.15
N SER A 350 2.46 -5.74 11.44
CA SER A 350 1.21 -4.94 11.44
C SER A 350 0.94 -4.19 10.12
N LEU A 351 1.64 -4.56 9.04
CA LEU A 351 1.39 -4.00 7.71
C LEU A 351 0.16 -4.67 7.09
N PRO A 352 -0.67 -3.92 6.35
CA PRO A 352 -1.89 -4.45 5.71
C PRO A 352 -1.55 -5.27 4.45
N VAL A 353 -0.80 -6.36 4.63
CA VAL A 353 -0.49 -7.31 3.55
C VAL A 353 -1.62 -8.33 3.48
N TYR A 354 -2.48 -8.21 2.49
CA TYR A 354 -3.60 -9.13 2.27
C TYR A 354 -3.72 -9.54 0.80
N MET A 355 -4.34 -10.68 0.57
CA MET A 355 -4.61 -11.17 -0.78
C MET A 355 -5.94 -10.57 -1.27
N ASP A 356 -5.86 -9.67 -2.23
CA ASP A 356 -7.06 -9.18 -2.92
C ASP A 356 -7.40 -10.08 -4.12
N GLY A 357 -8.62 -9.93 -4.67
CA GLY A 357 -9.07 -10.77 -5.78
C GLY A 357 -8.34 -10.52 -7.10
N THR A 358 -7.64 -9.40 -7.25
CA THR A 358 -6.97 -9.02 -8.49
C THR A 358 -5.60 -9.68 -8.62
N ARG A 359 -4.86 -9.83 -7.52
CA ARG A 359 -3.49 -10.39 -7.50
C ARG A 359 -3.40 -11.83 -7.99
N PRO A 360 -4.27 -12.78 -7.54
CA PRO A 360 -4.26 -14.14 -8.09
C PRO A 360 -4.45 -14.16 -9.60
N PHE A 361 -5.32 -13.27 -10.12
CA PHE A 361 -5.56 -13.14 -11.54
C PHE A 361 -4.34 -12.61 -12.28
N MET A 362 -3.68 -11.56 -11.76
CA MET A 362 -2.46 -10.98 -12.35
C MET A 362 -1.28 -11.95 -12.37
N VAL A 363 -1.17 -12.86 -11.39
CA VAL A 363 -0.06 -13.82 -11.33
C VAL A 363 -0.33 -15.04 -12.22
N PHE A 364 -1.59 -15.41 -12.42
CA PHE A 364 -1.96 -16.55 -13.24
C PHE A 364 -1.88 -16.27 -14.74
N PHE A 365 -2.22 -15.05 -15.18
CA PHE A 365 -2.26 -14.59 -16.58
C PHE A 365 -1.10 -13.66 -16.92
#